data_b4c65cc8d8bd1d966b951388c58343ef
#
_entry.id   b4c65cc8d8bd1d966b951388c58343ef
#
_cell.length_a   1.000
_cell.length_b   1.000
_cell.length_c   1.000
_cell.angle_alpha   90.00
_cell.angle_beta   90.00
_cell.angle_gamma   90.00
#
_symmetry.space_group_name_H-M   'P 1'
#
loop_
_entity.id
_entity.type
_entity.pdbx_description
1 polymer ?
#
loop_
_entity_poly.entity_id
_entity_poly.type
_entity_poly.pdbx_seq_one_letter_code
_entity_poly.pdbx_strand_id
1 'polypeptide(L)'
;LEGSARALPFVEDVAVPPERLTEFLTGLQNVLKEHEITASLFGHAGHGQLHVRPFLDLANPEHVYQMHSVAADIYQLALELKGTISGEHGAGLSRTWFMRDQFGPLYGVLREVKRTFDPDNLFNPGRVVADLPQPIHNNLRPVEVAADLAPLSESTLLEGGYEVDAGNADKPRITLQLAWSPDELVYMARTCNGCGRCRTLAPQ
;
A
#
# COMPACT_ATOMS: atom_id res chain seq x y z
N LEU A 1 5.71 -17.93 -8.33
CA LEU A 1 6.57 -16.74 -8.20
C LEU A 1 7.84 -17.18 -7.46
N GLU A 2 8.95 -17.22 -8.14
CA GLU A 2 10.25 -17.37 -7.51
C GLU A 2 10.67 -16.00 -6.98
N GLY A 3 11.03 -15.90 -5.69
CA GLY A 3 11.53 -14.68 -5.07
C GLY A 3 10.63 -14.05 -4.01
N SER A 4 11.03 -12.87 -3.56
CA SER A 4 10.39 -12.07 -2.49
C SER A 4 9.26 -11.16 -2.97
N ALA A 5 9.04 -11.04 -4.29
CA ALA A 5 7.98 -10.21 -4.86
C ALA A 5 6.59 -10.67 -4.42
N ARG A 6 5.72 -9.72 -4.10
CA ARG A 6 4.34 -9.95 -3.64
C ARG A 6 3.36 -9.10 -4.45
N ALA A 7 2.15 -9.62 -4.62
CA ALA A 7 1.05 -8.85 -5.20
C ALA A 7 0.58 -7.79 -4.21
N LEU A 8 0.86 -6.52 -4.49
CA LEU A 8 0.62 -5.41 -3.56
C LEU A 8 -0.62 -4.60 -3.95
N PRO A 9 -1.55 -4.36 -3.00
CA PRO A 9 -2.82 -3.70 -3.27
C PRO A 9 -2.73 -2.16 -3.16
N PHE A 10 -1.71 -1.52 -3.73
CA PHE A 10 -1.53 -0.07 -3.60
C PHE A 10 -2.22 0.74 -4.71
N VAL A 11 -2.47 0.15 -5.86
CA VAL A 11 -3.21 0.73 -7.00
C VAL A 11 -4.49 -0.03 -7.33
N GLU A 12 -4.95 -0.87 -6.42
CA GLU A 12 -6.23 -1.54 -6.56
C GLU A 12 -7.39 -0.55 -6.45
N ASP A 13 -8.58 -0.95 -6.91
CA ASP A 13 -9.83 -0.22 -6.73
C ASP A 13 -10.03 0.95 -7.71
N VAL A 14 -9.36 0.92 -8.84
CA VAL A 14 -9.58 1.88 -9.92
C VAL A 14 -10.87 1.53 -10.67
N ALA A 15 -11.67 2.52 -10.99
CA ALA A 15 -12.84 2.32 -11.84
C ALA A 15 -12.88 3.37 -12.96
N VAL A 16 -13.29 2.92 -14.14
CA VAL A 16 -13.53 3.77 -15.31
C VAL A 16 -14.95 3.51 -15.84
N PRO A 17 -15.56 4.41 -16.63
CA PRO A 17 -16.81 4.09 -17.29
C PRO A 17 -16.71 2.73 -18.00
N PRO A 18 -17.70 1.84 -17.87
CA PRO A 18 -17.61 0.46 -18.43
C PRO A 18 -17.27 0.44 -19.93
N GLU A 19 -17.77 1.40 -20.69
CA GLU A 19 -17.48 1.57 -22.13
C GLU A 19 -16.01 1.94 -22.41
N ARG A 20 -15.28 2.45 -21.42
CA ARG A 20 -13.85 2.81 -21.52
C ARG A 20 -12.93 1.71 -20.96
N LEU A 21 -13.49 0.62 -20.45
CA LEU A 21 -12.71 -0.43 -19.79
C LEU A 21 -11.64 -1.05 -20.69
N THR A 22 -11.96 -1.29 -21.96
CA THR A 22 -11.00 -1.86 -22.93
C THR A 22 -9.83 -0.91 -23.16
N GLU A 23 -10.10 0.40 -23.26
CA GLU A 23 -9.07 1.42 -23.45
C GLU A 23 -8.19 1.52 -22.18
N PHE A 24 -8.82 1.50 -21.01
CA PHE A 24 -8.08 1.47 -19.75
C PHE A 24 -7.18 0.25 -19.63
N LEU A 25 -7.66 -0.96 -19.96
CA LEU A 25 -6.87 -2.19 -19.93
C LEU A 25 -5.66 -2.13 -20.87
N THR A 26 -5.84 -1.57 -22.05
CA THR A 26 -4.74 -1.39 -23.01
C THR A 26 -3.70 -0.41 -22.48
N GLY A 27 -4.13 0.74 -21.97
CA GLY A 27 -3.25 1.73 -21.36
C GLY A 27 -2.53 1.17 -20.12
N LEU A 28 -3.24 0.44 -19.25
CA LEU A 28 -2.68 -0.21 -18.09
C LEU A 28 -1.56 -1.21 -18.47
N GLN A 29 -1.76 -2.01 -19.52
CA GLN A 29 -0.72 -2.92 -20.01
C GLN A 29 0.53 -2.15 -20.47
N ASN A 30 0.35 -1.01 -21.11
CA ASN A 30 1.47 -0.17 -21.53
C ASN A 30 2.22 0.41 -20.32
N VAL A 31 1.51 0.96 -19.32
CA VAL A 31 2.11 1.46 -18.10
C VAL A 31 2.91 0.35 -17.39
N LEU A 32 2.31 -0.83 -17.21
CA LEU A 32 2.99 -1.95 -16.56
C LEU A 32 4.24 -2.39 -17.34
N LYS A 33 4.19 -2.37 -18.67
CA LYS A 33 5.33 -2.70 -19.52
C LYS A 33 6.44 -1.65 -19.45
N GLU A 34 6.10 -0.37 -19.43
CA GLU A 34 7.07 0.74 -19.31
C GLU A 34 7.81 0.68 -17.97
N HIS A 35 7.13 0.27 -16.92
CA HIS A 35 7.73 0.06 -15.60
C HIS A 35 8.35 -1.34 -15.42
N GLU A 36 8.31 -2.20 -16.43
CA GLU A 36 8.81 -3.59 -16.37
C GLU A 36 8.20 -4.42 -15.22
N ILE A 37 6.92 -4.14 -14.88
CA ILE A 37 6.19 -4.77 -13.79
C ILE A 37 5.10 -5.68 -14.35
N THR A 38 4.91 -6.82 -13.71
CA THR A 38 3.74 -7.68 -13.88
C THR A 38 2.73 -7.42 -12.77
N ALA A 39 1.44 -7.68 -13.05
CA ALA A 39 0.38 -7.52 -12.07
C ALA A 39 -0.65 -8.65 -12.20
N SER A 40 -1.31 -8.98 -11.10
CA SER A 40 -2.56 -9.72 -11.14
C SER A 40 -3.73 -8.74 -11.28
N LEU A 41 -4.74 -9.16 -12.03
CA LEU A 41 -5.93 -8.37 -12.31
C LEU A 41 -7.18 -9.19 -12.01
N PHE A 42 -8.13 -8.60 -11.34
CA PHE A 42 -9.49 -9.06 -11.22
C PHE A 42 -10.42 -7.85 -11.06
N GLY A 43 -11.71 -8.02 -11.15
CA GLY A 43 -12.58 -6.87 -11.02
C GLY A 43 -14.04 -7.14 -11.33
N HIS A 44 -14.80 -6.07 -11.36
CA HIS A 44 -16.24 -6.01 -11.60
C HIS A 44 -16.48 -5.33 -12.95
N ALA A 45 -16.29 -6.07 -14.04
CA ALA A 45 -16.31 -5.52 -15.41
C ALA A 45 -17.59 -4.74 -15.74
N GLY A 46 -18.75 -5.17 -15.21
CA GLY A 46 -20.02 -4.46 -15.39
C GLY A 46 -20.06 -3.05 -14.76
N HIS A 47 -19.17 -2.78 -13.81
CA HIS A 47 -18.99 -1.46 -13.18
C HIS A 47 -17.73 -0.74 -13.67
N GLY A 48 -16.96 -1.34 -14.58
CA GLY A 48 -15.70 -0.79 -15.04
C GLY A 48 -14.61 -0.75 -13.96
N GLN A 49 -14.75 -1.55 -12.90
CA GLN A 49 -13.85 -1.54 -11.75
C GLN A 49 -12.81 -2.66 -11.86
N LEU A 50 -11.57 -2.30 -11.55
CA LEU A 50 -10.43 -3.21 -11.58
C LEU A 50 -9.62 -3.14 -10.29
N HIS A 51 -9.26 -4.33 -9.81
CA HIS A 51 -8.30 -4.51 -8.73
C HIS A 51 -6.96 -4.91 -9.32
N VAL A 52 -6.06 -3.93 -9.38
CA VAL A 52 -4.71 -4.11 -9.93
C VAL A 52 -3.75 -4.36 -8.79
N ARG A 53 -3.03 -5.48 -8.84
CA ARG A 53 -2.04 -5.85 -7.82
C ARG A 53 -0.68 -6.11 -8.45
N PRO A 54 0.15 -5.09 -8.59
CA PRO A 54 1.51 -5.22 -9.09
C PRO A 54 2.36 -6.12 -8.19
N PHE A 55 3.27 -6.88 -8.79
CA PHE A 55 4.23 -7.70 -8.06
C PHE A 55 5.51 -6.91 -7.82
N LEU A 56 5.73 -6.53 -6.58
CA LEU A 56 6.94 -5.82 -6.15
C LEU A 56 7.55 -6.48 -4.91
N ASP A 57 8.85 -6.31 -4.76
CA ASP A 57 9.59 -6.69 -3.57
C ASP A 57 9.87 -5.47 -2.72
N LEU A 58 9.21 -5.37 -1.55
CA LEU A 58 9.40 -4.24 -0.64
C LEU A 58 10.76 -4.25 0.09
N ALA A 59 11.54 -5.33 -0.03
CA ALA A 59 12.93 -5.35 0.42
C ALA A 59 13.88 -4.67 -0.58
N ASN A 60 13.44 -4.44 -1.83
CA ASN A 60 14.20 -3.72 -2.84
C ASN A 60 13.83 -2.23 -2.82
N PRO A 61 14.77 -1.32 -2.47
CA PRO A 61 14.48 0.12 -2.45
C PRO A 61 14.00 0.68 -3.80
N GLU A 62 14.47 0.17 -4.92
CA GLU A 62 14.03 0.59 -6.24
C GLU A 62 12.55 0.31 -6.45
N HIS A 63 12.08 -0.88 -6.06
CA HIS A 63 10.67 -1.24 -6.12
C HIS A 63 9.80 -0.38 -5.20
N VAL A 64 10.32 0.01 -4.02
CA VAL A 64 9.62 0.90 -3.10
C VAL A 64 9.39 2.28 -3.74
N TYR A 65 10.40 2.86 -4.36
CA TYR A 65 10.24 4.14 -5.07
C TYR A 65 9.35 4.00 -6.30
N GLN A 66 9.45 2.90 -7.02
CA GLN A 66 8.65 2.60 -8.21
C GLN A 66 7.15 2.53 -7.91
N MET A 67 6.75 2.13 -6.68
CA MET A 67 5.34 2.14 -6.27
C MET A 67 4.64 3.47 -6.54
N HIS A 68 5.32 4.59 -6.25
CA HIS A 68 4.70 5.91 -6.40
C HIS A 68 4.52 6.30 -7.86
N SER A 69 5.53 6.07 -8.70
CA SER A 69 5.46 6.39 -10.14
C SER A 69 4.43 5.51 -10.86
N VAL A 70 4.42 4.21 -10.60
CA VAL A 70 3.40 3.29 -11.15
C VAL A 70 1.99 3.72 -10.74
N ALA A 71 1.80 4.10 -9.48
CA ALA A 71 0.51 4.58 -9.01
C ALA A 71 0.10 5.88 -9.72
N ALA A 72 1.03 6.82 -9.88
CA ALA A 72 0.77 8.09 -10.56
C ALA A 72 0.29 7.87 -12.00
N ASP A 73 1.00 7.03 -12.77
CA ASP A 73 0.67 6.79 -14.17
C ASP A 73 -0.66 6.04 -14.34
N ILE A 74 -0.93 5.04 -13.50
CA ILE A 74 -2.21 4.31 -13.53
C ILE A 74 -3.37 5.23 -13.14
N TYR A 75 -3.20 6.06 -12.11
CA TYR A 75 -4.25 6.98 -11.69
C TYR A 75 -4.48 8.10 -12.70
N GLN A 76 -3.42 8.64 -13.30
CA GLN A 76 -3.56 9.61 -14.36
C GLN A 76 -4.35 9.03 -15.54
N LEU A 77 -4.01 7.83 -16.01
CA LEU A 77 -4.75 7.13 -17.05
C LEU A 77 -6.24 6.99 -16.71
N ALA A 78 -6.55 6.60 -15.46
CA ALA A 78 -7.94 6.47 -15.03
C ALA A 78 -8.68 7.81 -15.08
N LEU A 79 -8.06 8.88 -14.61
CA LEU A 79 -8.66 10.23 -14.60
C LEU A 79 -8.87 10.79 -16.01
N GLU A 80 -7.94 10.56 -16.94
CA GLU A 80 -8.08 10.92 -18.36
C GLU A 80 -9.28 10.24 -19.00
N LEU A 81 -9.57 9.01 -18.59
CA LEU A 81 -10.74 8.25 -19.03
C LEU A 81 -12.02 8.58 -18.25
N LYS A 82 -12.02 9.65 -17.43
CA LYS A 82 -13.15 10.06 -16.59
C LYS A 82 -13.53 9.04 -15.51
N GLY A 83 -12.55 8.28 -15.06
CA GLY A 83 -12.67 7.32 -13.99
C GLY A 83 -12.39 7.89 -12.60
N THR A 84 -12.23 6.99 -11.66
CA THR A 84 -11.89 7.29 -10.27
C THR A 84 -10.76 6.39 -9.79
N ILE A 85 -9.93 6.91 -8.91
CA ILE A 85 -8.80 6.16 -8.33
C ILE A 85 -9.22 5.29 -7.13
N SER A 86 -10.46 5.41 -6.67
CA SER A 86 -11.04 4.56 -5.63
C SER A 86 -12.52 4.34 -5.89
N GLY A 87 -12.90 3.11 -6.18
CA GLY A 87 -14.27 2.72 -6.46
C GLY A 87 -15.05 2.37 -5.20
N GLU A 88 -14.57 1.41 -4.40
CA GLU A 88 -15.31 0.87 -3.25
C GLU A 88 -14.49 0.79 -1.94
N HIS A 89 -13.15 0.76 -2.00
CA HIS A 89 -12.32 0.53 -0.80
C HIS A 89 -11.93 1.81 -0.06
N GLY A 90 -12.16 2.97 -0.66
CA GLY A 90 -11.78 4.28 -0.11
C GLY A 90 -10.29 4.60 -0.28
N ALA A 91 -9.94 5.88 -0.09
CA ALA A 91 -8.62 6.39 -0.43
C ALA A 91 -7.51 5.94 0.54
N GLY A 92 -7.80 5.91 1.84
CA GLY A 92 -6.81 5.59 2.87
C GLY A 92 -5.54 6.46 2.76
N LEU A 93 -4.42 5.98 3.30
CA LEU A 93 -3.13 6.66 3.16
C LEU A 93 -2.53 6.52 1.76
N SER A 94 -2.71 5.37 1.13
CA SER A 94 -2.07 5.06 -0.16
C SER A 94 -2.53 5.96 -1.31
N ARG A 95 -3.75 6.51 -1.23
CA ARG A 95 -4.33 7.35 -2.28
C ARG A 95 -4.42 8.83 -1.92
N THR A 96 -4.13 9.20 -0.67
CA THR A 96 -4.26 10.59 -0.20
C THR A 96 -3.44 11.58 -1.02
N TRP A 97 -2.25 11.18 -1.49
CA TRP A 97 -1.42 12.00 -2.37
C TRP A 97 -2.17 12.44 -3.63
N PHE A 98 -2.95 11.56 -4.22
CA PHE A 98 -3.62 11.73 -5.50
C PHE A 98 -5.04 12.32 -5.39
N MET A 99 -5.53 12.58 -4.18
CA MET A 99 -6.88 13.12 -3.97
C MET A 99 -7.07 14.51 -4.56
N ARG A 100 -6.01 15.31 -4.65
CA ARG A 100 -6.08 16.63 -5.27
C ARG A 100 -6.33 16.54 -6.76
N ASP A 101 -5.71 15.58 -7.42
CA ASP A 101 -5.89 15.34 -8.86
C ASP A 101 -7.28 14.78 -9.14
N GLN A 102 -7.76 13.86 -8.28
CA GLN A 102 -9.10 13.28 -8.37
C GLN A 102 -10.21 14.33 -8.25
N PHE A 103 -10.09 15.22 -7.29
CA PHE A 103 -11.18 16.17 -6.96
C PHE A 103 -10.97 17.58 -7.53
N GLY A 104 -9.76 17.89 -7.99
CA GLY A 104 -9.43 19.21 -8.52
C GLY A 104 -9.89 20.34 -7.57
N PRO A 105 -10.64 21.34 -8.07
CA PRO A 105 -11.11 22.47 -7.25
C PRO A 105 -12.00 22.05 -6.06
N LEU A 106 -12.72 20.93 -6.18
CA LEU A 106 -13.57 20.43 -5.10
C LEU A 106 -12.77 19.93 -3.89
N TYR A 107 -11.48 19.67 -4.03
CA TYR A 107 -10.64 19.32 -2.90
C TYR A 107 -10.61 20.39 -1.81
N GLY A 108 -10.76 21.68 -2.19
CA GLY A 108 -10.94 22.78 -1.25
C GLY A 108 -12.16 22.61 -0.36
N VAL A 109 -13.27 22.19 -0.92
CA VAL A 109 -14.52 21.92 -0.16
C VAL A 109 -14.34 20.75 0.80
N LEU A 110 -13.66 19.68 0.39
CA LEU A 110 -13.35 18.55 1.29
C LEU A 110 -12.52 19.01 2.51
N ARG A 111 -11.55 19.91 2.29
CA ARG A 111 -10.77 20.51 3.38
C ARG A 111 -11.62 21.34 4.33
N GLU A 112 -12.55 22.13 3.83
CA GLU A 112 -13.48 22.92 4.66
C GLU A 112 -14.40 22.02 5.48
N VAL A 113 -14.94 20.97 4.88
CA VAL A 113 -15.74 19.96 5.60
C VAL A 113 -14.91 19.33 6.72
N LYS A 114 -13.68 18.88 6.42
CA LYS A 114 -12.78 18.32 7.43
C LYS A 114 -12.54 19.30 8.58
N ARG A 115 -12.24 20.56 8.30
CA ARG A 115 -12.01 21.58 9.33
C ARG A 115 -13.23 21.92 10.17
N THR A 116 -14.41 21.87 9.57
CA THR A 116 -15.67 22.13 10.28
C THR A 116 -15.97 21.06 11.32
N PHE A 117 -15.75 19.79 10.99
CA PHE A 117 -16.07 18.69 11.90
C PHE A 117 -14.89 18.22 12.77
N ASP A 118 -13.68 18.56 12.39
CA ASP A 118 -12.45 18.16 13.09
C ASP A 118 -11.40 19.29 12.99
N PRO A 119 -11.64 20.43 13.67
CA PRO A 119 -10.77 21.59 13.59
C PRO A 119 -9.35 21.32 14.09
N ASP A 120 -9.20 20.42 15.05
CA ASP A 120 -7.92 20.05 15.65
C ASP A 120 -7.23 18.88 14.93
N ASN A 121 -7.84 18.38 13.84
CA ASN A 121 -7.33 17.28 13.00
C ASN A 121 -6.96 16.01 13.82
N LEU A 122 -7.83 15.62 14.75
CA LEU A 122 -7.65 14.46 15.63
C LEU A 122 -8.08 13.14 14.96
N PHE A 123 -9.07 13.18 14.07
CA PHE A 123 -9.65 11.99 13.44
C PHE A 123 -8.95 11.67 12.12
N ASN A 124 -8.24 10.55 12.07
CA ASN A 124 -7.53 10.09 10.87
C ASN A 124 -6.68 11.19 10.20
N PRO A 125 -5.75 11.83 10.92
CA PRO A 125 -4.95 12.90 10.36
C PRO A 125 -4.17 12.42 9.12
N GLY A 126 -4.13 13.27 8.09
CA GLY A 126 -3.40 12.97 6.85
C GLY A 126 -4.03 11.91 5.95
N ARG A 127 -5.30 11.51 6.18
CA ARG A 127 -6.02 10.56 5.33
C ARG A 127 -7.11 11.25 4.55
N VAL A 128 -7.20 10.98 3.24
CA VAL A 128 -8.11 11.58 2.26
C VAL A 128 -7.85 13.09 2.11
N VAL A 129 -7.91 13.83 3.21
CA VAL A 129 -7.59 15.25 3.28
C VAL A 129 -6.29 15.42 4.07
N ALA A 130 -5.26 15.96 3.41
CA ALA A 130 -3.97 16.23 4.00
C ALA A 130 -3.46 17.59 3.54
N ASP A 131 -2.91 18.39 4.47
CA ASP A 131 -2.25 19.64 4.11
C ASP A 131 -0.91 19.38 3.40
N LEU A 132 -0.17 18.39 3.92
CA LEU A 132 1.07 17.88 3.35
C LEU A 132 0.92 16.38 3.08
N PRO A 133 0.42 15.98 1.89
CA PRO A 133 0.29 14.57 1.57
C PRO A 133 1.67 13.92 1.47
N GLN A 134 1.76 12.69 1.92
CA GLN A 134 2.99 11.91 1.89
C GLN A 134 2.97 10.94 0.70
N PRO A 135 4.13 10.65 0.09
CA PRO A 135 4.26 9.58 -0.88
C PRO A 135 3.78 8.24 -0.30
N ILE A 136 3.26 7.37 -1.15
CA ILE A 136 2.62 6.11 -0.73
C ILE A 136 3.56 5.17 0.04
N HIS A 137 4.87 5.30 -0.16
CA HIS A 137 5.88 4.46 0.47
C HIS A 137 6.30 4.92 1.88
N ASN A 138 5.92 6.13 2.32
CA ASN A 138 6.38 6.65 3.62
C ASN A 138 5.82 5.90 4.84
N ASN A 139 4.70 5.19 4.67
CA ASN A 139 4.03 4.49 5.77
C ASN A 139 4.09 2.96 5.59
N LEU A 140 5.03 2.46 4.81
CA LEU A 140 5.25 1.03 4.69
C LEU A 140 5.85 0.48 5.99
N ARG A 141 5.44 -0.73 6.35
CA ARG A 141 6.11 -1.45 7.43
C ARG A 141 7.54 -1.76 7.00
N PRO A 142 8.53 -1.57 7.88
CA PRO A 142 9.88 -2.01 7.58
C PRO A 142 9.87 -3.51 7.24
N VAL A 143 10.43 -3.85 6.09
CA VAL A 143 10.68 -5.25 5.73
C VAL A 143 12.11 -5.54 6.18
N GLU A 144 12.25 -6.16 7.35
CA GLU A 144 13.56 -6.65 7.78
C GLU A 144 14.02 -7.72 6.82
N VAL A 145 15.13 -7.46 6.13
CA VAL A 145 15.86 -8.49 5.40
C VAL A 145 16.54 -9.33 6.47
N ALA A 146 16.09 -10.56 6.67
CA ALA A 146 16.76 -11.47 7.57
C ALA A 146 18.20 -11.67 7.05
N ALA A 147 19.17 -11.43 7.89
CA ALA A 147 20.46 -12.02 8.01
C ALA A 147 21.69 -11.11 8.04
N ASP A 148 21.71 -9.91 7.50
CA ASP A 148 22.94 -9.09 7.51
C ASP A 148 22.73 -7.67 8.08
N LEU A 149 21.86 -7.54 9.08
CA LEU A 149 21.77 -6.29 9.83
C LEU A 149 23.01 -6.18 10.71
N ALA A 150 23.99 -5.43 10.22
CA ALA A 150 24.90 -4.74 11.11
C ALA A 150 24.05 -3.98 12.16
N PRO A 151 24.43 -3.97 13.43
CA PRO A 151 23.65 -3.30 14.46
C PRO A 151 23.36 -1.87 14.01
N LEU A 152 22.07 -1.52 13.95
CA LEU A 152 21.63 -0.16 13.64
C LEU A 152 22.36 0.78 14.59
N SER A 153 23.17 1.69 14.04
CA SER A 153 23.80 2.72 14.82
C SER A 153 22.73 3.55 15.52
N GLU A 154 23.00 3.99 16.75
CA GLU A 154 22.11 4.72 17.66
C GLU A 154 21.47 6.00 17.11
N SER A 155 21.59 6.30 15.81
CA SER A 155 21.17 7.55 15.20
C SER A 155 19.88 7.52 14.39
N THR A 156 19.13 6.40 14.36
CA THR A 156 17.84 6.35 13.66
C THR A 156 16.70 6.52 14.65
N LEU A 157 16.66 7.67 15.30
CA LEU A 157 15.46 8.15 15.97
C LEU A 157 14.45 8.55 14.90
N LEU A 158 13.44 7.74 14.72
CA LEU A 158 12.23 8.16 14.03
C LEU A 158 11.60 9.30 14.84
N GLU A 159 11.48 10.46 14.24
CA GLU A 159 10.68 11.57 14.78
C GLU A 159 9.23 11.11 14.89
N GLY A 160 8.86 10.61 16.05
CA GLY A 160 7.52 10.05 16.31
C GLY A 160 7.38 9.38 17.67
N GLY A 161 8.35 9.45 18.55
CA GLY A 161 8.18 9.25 19.99
C GLY A 161 7.85 7.85 20.48
N TYR A 162 8.19 6.81 19.76
CA TYR A 162 8.23 5.45 20.31
C TYR A 162 9.69 5.05 20.49
N GLU A 163 10.15 5.10 21.73
CA GLU A 163 11.40 4.46 22.13
C GLU A 163 11.27 2.96 21.91
N VAL A 164 11.84 2.46 20.82
CA VAL A 164 12.13 1.04 20.69
C VAL A 164 13.36 0.82 21.58
N ASP A 165 13.16 0.20 22.73
CA ASP A 165 14.22 -0.17 23.65
C ASP A 165 15.25 -1.07 22.94
N ALA A 166 16.28 -0.45 22.34
CA ALA A 166 17.39 -1.12 21.69
C ALA A 166 18.33 -1.81 22.71
N GLY A 167 17.98 -1.82 23.98
CA GLY A 167 18.81 -2.21 25.12
C GLY A 167 18.73 -3.67 25.53
N ASN A 168 18.33 -4.63 24.68
CA ASN A 168 18.41 -6.01 25.14
C ASN A 168 18.51 -7.06 24.02
N ALA A 169 19.71 -7.19 23.45
CA ALA A 169 20.05 -8.33 22.59
C ALA A 169 19.99 -9.68 23.34
N ASP A 170 19.88 -9.66 24.66
CA ASP A 170 19.83 -10.82 25.55
C ASP A 170 18.45 -11.12 26.16
N LYS A 171 17.39 -10.37 25.79
CA LYS A 171 16.05 -10.82 26.18
C LYS A 171 15.74 -12.12 25.42
N PRO A 172 15.46 -13.21 26.13
CA PRO A 172 15.03 -14.43 25.46
C PRO A 172 13.80 -14.05 24.62
N ARG A 173 13.92 -14.22 23.30
CA ARG A 173 12.76 -14.14 22.43
C ARG A 173 11.68 -14.99 23.04
N ILE A 174 10.49 -14.44 23.20
CA ILE A 174 9.36 -15.18 23.76
C ILE A 174 9.32 -16.53 23.06
N THR A 175 9.54 -17.60 23.81
CA THR A 175 9.43 -18.93 23.27
C THR A 175 7.96 -19.14 22.94
N LEU A 176 7.63 -18.99 21.68
CA LEU A 176 6.28 -19.23 21.20
C LEU A 176 5.97 -20.70 21.46
N GLN A 177 4.80 -20.99 21.97
CA GLN A 177 4.31 -22.38 22.14
C GLN A 177 3.96 -23.04 20.79
N LEU A 178 4.40 -22.45 19.70
CA LEU A 178 4.25 -22.94 18.34
C LEU A 178 5.50 -23.69 17.95
N ALA A 179 5.34 -24.82 17.26
CA ALA A 179 6.44 -25.66 16.77
C ALA A 179 7.20 -25.01 15.59
N TRP A 180 7.21 -23.70 15.48
CA TRP A 180 7.89 -22.97 14.42
C TRP A 180 9.22 -22.41 14.91
N SER A 181 10.23 -22.53 14.08
CA SER A 181 11.46 -21.77 14.27
C SER A 181 11.19 -20.27 14.07
N PRO A 182 12.02 -19.37 14.65
CA PRO A 182 11.89 -17.93 14.40
C PRO A 182 11.89 -17.56 12.92
N ASP A 183 12.69 -18.27 12.10
CA ASP A 183 12.79 -18.02 10.67
C ASP A 183 11.53 -18.47 9.92
N GLU A 184 10.95 -19.59 10.31
CA GLU A 184 9.66 -20.05 9.77
C GLU A 184 8.54 -19.07 10.10
N LEU A 185 8.50 -18.51 11.32
CA LEU A 185 7.53 -17.50 11.70
C LEU A 185 7.64 -16.25 10.81
N VAL A 186 8.86 -15.76 10.62
CA VAL A 186 9.11 -14.59 9.76
C VAL A 186 8.70 -14.90 8.33
N TYR A 187 9.06 -16.05 7.80
CA TYR A 187 8.67 -16.49 6.45
C TYR A 187 7.14 -16.56 6.32
N MET A 188 6.46 -17.22 7.23
CA MET A 188 5.00 -17.35 7.20
C MET A 188 4.29 -16.01 7.36
N ALA A 189 4.81 -15.10 8.20
CA ALA A 189 4.27 -13.75 8.32
C ALA A 189 4.42 -12.94 7.02
N ARG A 190 5.54 -13.06 6.34
CA ARG A 190 5.81 -12.41 5.05
C ARG A 190 4.95 -12.96 3.91
N THR A 191 4.67 -14.26 3.91
CA THR A 191 3.83 -14.91 2.89
C THR A 191 2.34 -14.78 3.17
N CYS A 192 1.95 -14.21 4.31
CA CYS A 192 0.57 -14.04 4.71
C CYS A 192 -0.19 -13.14 3.73
N ASN A 193 -1.23 -13.68 3.12
CA ASN A 193 -2.14 -12.95 2.23
C ASN A 193 -3.38 -12.40 2.94
N GLY A 194 -3.43 -12.47 4.27
CA GLY A 194 -4.55 -11.97 5.05
C GLY A 194 -5.84 -12.80 4.96
N CYS A 195 -5.81 -14.02 4.41
CA CYS A 195 -7.01 -14.83 4.18
C CYS A 195 -7.74 -15.29 5.46
N GLY A 196 -7.13 -15.11 6.63
CA GLY A 196 -7.74 -15.46 7.93
C GLY A 196 -7.84 -16.96 8.24
N ARG A 197 -7.36 -17.84 7.37
CA ARG A 197 -7.41 -19.30 7.61
C ARG A 197 -6.76 -19.75 8.90
N CYS A 198 -5.68 -19.11 9.30
CA CYS A 198 -5.00 -19.40 10.58
C CYS A 198 -5.84 -19.07 11.82
N ARG A 199 -6.96 -18.36 11.66
CA ARG A 199 -7.87 -17.96 12.74
C ARG A 199 -9.09 -18.87 12.86
N THR A 200 -9.25 -19.84 11.96
CA THR A 200 -10.35 -20.80 11.99
C THR A 200 -9.95 -22.04 12.77
N LEU A 201 -10.84 -22.49 13.67
CA LEU A 201 -10.67 -23.74 14.43
C LEU A 201 -11.17 -24.97 13.65
N ALA A 202 -11.54 -24.81 12.37
CA ALA A 202 -11.98 -25.93 11.56
C ALA A 202 -10.79 -26.87 11.28
N PRO A 203 -10.95 -28.18 11.46
CA PRO A 203 -9.91 -29.14 11.06
C PRO A 203 -9.69 -29.05 9.54
N GLN A 204 -8.45 -29.09 9.16
CA GLN A 204 -8.01 -29.08 7.75
C GLN A 204 -8.33 -30.43 7.11
#